data_2eae300d4cdc0e207a001f1e7e6343e9
#
_entry.id   2eae300d4cdc0e207a001f1e7e6343e9
#
_cell.length_a   1.000
_cell.length_b   1.000
_cell.length_c   1.000
_cell.angle_alpha   90.00
_cell.angle_beta   90.00
_cell.angle_gamma   90.00
#
_symmetry.space_group_name_H-M   'P 1'
#
loop_
_entity.id
_entity.type
_entity.pdbx_description
1 polymer ?
#
loop_
_entity_poly.entity_id
_entity_poly.type
_entity_poly.pdbx_seq_one_letter_code
_entity_poly.pdbx_strand_id
1 'polypeptide(L)'
;MPLLIGFGLFVAGLGYMLVASLARREAPVFAPTSPAHARSADWMRAGDTLTLDATDGTRWRFASLALGRRLDGADVARWELAARRYRITVDGAIADLGTVPFESARAGPTARFVKSRPGELGNEALRHWYRYSLVTHLLEPDGRVYALRTRGGDQWKLQILGYYCPGLSPGCLTLRYAPLTAHAQGSSAAGPQMDGTVASEPHQLPHDPSGSDR
;
A
#
# COMPACT_ATOMS: atom_id res chain seq x y z
N MET A 1 -56.73 -13.30 6.92
CA MET A 1 -56.05 -12.03 6.62
C MET A 1 -54.53 -12.08 6.84
N PRO A 2 -53.96 -12.52 8.00
CA PRO A 2 -52.48 -12.45 8.21
C PRO A 2 -51.68 -13.34 7.25
N LEU A 3 -52.22 -14.48 6.82
CA LEU A 3 -51.57 -15.40 5.88
C LEU A 3 -51.35 -14.77 4.48
N LEU A 4 -52.33 -14.01 4.00
CA LEU A 4 -52.23 -13.32 2.70
C LEU A 4 -51.22 -12.17 2.74
N ILE A 5 -51.15 -11.45 3.89
CA ILE A 5 -50.17 -10.40 4.08
C ILE A 5 -48.76 -11.00 4.12
N GLY A 6 -48.56 -12.10 4.86
CA GLY A 6 -47.26 -12.78 4.94
C GLY A 6 -46.80 -13.31 3.57
N PHE A 7 -47.71 -13.89 2.79
CA PHE A 7 -47.40 -14.35 1.43
C PHE A 7 -47.06 -13.20 0.48
N GLY A 8 -47.77 -12.07 0.58
CA GLY A 8 -47.48 -10.87 -0.20
C GLY A 8 -46.10 -10.29 0.10
N LEU A 9 -45.74 -10.22 1.38
CA LEU A 9 -44.40 -9.76 1.78
C LEU A 9 -43.27 -10.69 1.35
N PHE A 10 -43.53 -12.00 1.37
CA PHE A 10 -42.59 -13.01 0.87
C PHE A 10 -42.34 -12.86 -0.62
N VAL A 11 -43.41 -12.75 -1.42
CA VAL A 11 -43.30 -12.56 -2.89
C VAL A 11 -42.61 -11.23 -3.23
N ALA A 12 -42.94 -10.15 -2.52
CA ALA A 12 -42.28 -8.85 -2.70
C ALA A 12 -40.80 -8.92 -2.35
N GLY A 13 -40.43 -9.61 -1.27
CA GLY A 13 -39.02 -9.83 -0.88
C GLY A 13 -38.25 -10.64 -1.91
N LEU A 14 -38.87 -11.70 -2.45
CA LEU A 14 -38.27 -12.52 -3.50
C LEU A 14 -38.10 -11.72 -4.81
N GLY A 15 -39.11 -10.94 -5.19
CA GLY A 15 -39.04 -10.04 -6.35
C GLY A 15 -37.94 -8.98 -6.19
N TYR A 16 -37.81 -8.36 -5.01
CA TYR A 16 -36.77 -7.43 -4.72
C TYR A 16 -35.35 -8.06 -4.83
N MET A 17 -35.18 -9.27 -4.28
CA MET A 17 -33.91 -10.01 -4.37
C MET A 17 -33.53 -10.34 -5.82
N LEU A 18 -34.52 -10.74 -6.64
CA LEU A 18 -34.32 -11.00 -8.06
C LEU A 18 -33.92 -9.74 -8.82
N VAL A 19 -34.62 -8.62 -8.63
CA VAL A 19 -34.31 -7.35 -9.28
C VAL A 19 -32.93 -6.84 -8.82
N ALA A 20 -32.63 -6.90 -7.54
CA ALA A 20 -31.33 -6.50 -7.00
C ALA A 20 -30.18 -7.38 -7.51
N SER A 21 -30.43 -8.67 -7.72
CA SER A 21 -29.46 -9.60 -8.32
C SER A 21 -29.24 -9.34 -9.82
N LEU A 22 -30.26 -8.89 -10.53
CA LEU A 22 -30.17 -8.54 -11.95
C LEU A 22 -29.59 -7.13 -12.16
N ALA A 23 -29.86 -6.21 -11.25
CA ALA A 23 -29.26 -4.88 -11.24
C ALA A 23 -27.77 -4.95 -10.78
N ARG A 24 -26.99 -5.80 -11.43
CA ARG A 24 -25.55 -5.92 -11.18
C ARG A 24 -24.93 -4.55 -11.40
N ARG A 25 -24.42 -3.95 -10.34
CA ARG A 25 -23.51 -2.81 -10.48
C ARG A 25 -22.35 -3.31 -11.32
N GLU A 26 -22.01 -2.57 -12.36
CA GLU A 26 -20.80 -2.85 -13.14
C GLU A 26 -19.64 -2.99 -12.16
N ALA A 27 -18.91 -4.09 -12.27
CA ALA A 27 -17.70 -4.26 -11.48
C ALA A 27 -16.78 -3.04 -11.75
N PRO A 28 -16.11 -2.49 -10.75
CA PRO A 28 -15.22 -1.37 -10.95
C PRO A 28 -14.28 -1.69 -12.11
N VAL A 29 -14.24 -0.76 -13.06
CA VAL A 29 -13.50 -0.94 -14.31
C VAL A 29 -12.06 -1.28 -13.97
N PHE A 30 -11.59 -2.39 -14.51
CA PHE A 30 -10.20 -2.78 -14.51
C PHE A 30 -9.35 -1.62 -15.05
N ALA A 31 -8.59 -0.95 -14.19
CA ALA A 31 -7.65 0.06 -14.63
C ALA A 31 -6.40 -0.65 -15.14
N PRO A 32 -6.02 -0.50 -16.42
CA PRO A 32 -4.77 -1.04 -16.91
C PRO A 32 -3.63 -0.45 -16.08
N THR A 33 -2.60 -1.27 -15.81
CA THR A 33 -1.39 -0.79 -15.16
C THR A 33 -0.83 0.37 -15.96
N SER A 34 -0.87 1.56 -15.39
CA SER A 34 -0.23 2.72 -16.01
C SER A 34 1.28 2.52 -15.96
N PRO A 35 2.02 2.69 -17.07
CA PRO A 35 3.48 2.64 -17.01
C PRO A 35 3.95 3.68 -16.00
N ALA A 36 4.96 3.29 -15.19
CA ALA A 36 5.51 4.12 -14.13
C ALA A 36 5.81 5.55 -14.65
N HIS A 37 4.96 6.48 -14.28
CA HIS A 37 5.17 7.88 -14.61
C HIS A 37 6.37 8.42 -13.83
N ALA A 38 7.15 9.28 -14.47
CA ALA A 38 8.23 9.97 -13.79
C ALA A 38 7.73 10.52 -12.46
N ARG A 39 8.44 10.20 -11.38
CA ARG A 39 8.10 10.46 -9.96
C ARG A 39 7.83 11.95 -9.70
N SER A 40 6.67 12.44 -10.13
CA SER A 40 6.20 13.79 -9.88
C SER A 40 5.59 13.90 -8.47
N ALA A 41 5.49 15.11 -7.95
CA ALA A 41 4.80 15.35 -6.68
C ALA A 41 3.34 14.86 -6.71
N ASP A 42 2.72 14.89 -7.88
CA ASP A 42 1.34 14.40 -8.08
C ASP A 42 1.25 12.88 -7.96
N TRP A 43 2.27 12.13 -8.39
CA TRP A 43 2.30 10.68 -8.21
C TRP A 43 2.31 10.28 -6.73
N MET A 44 3.03 10.98 -5.87
CA MET A 44 3.03 10.71 -4.43
C MET A 44 1.65 10.94 -3.79
N ARG A 45 0.83 11.82 -4.36
CA ARG A 45 -0.52 12.12 -3.88
C ARG A 45 -1.55 11.19 -4.49
N ALA A 46 -1.63 11.19 -5.83
CA ALA A 46 -2.63 10.47 -6.60
C ALA A 46 -2.36 8.95 -6.64
N GLY A 47 -1.09 8.53 -6.64
CA GLY A 47 -0.68 7.14 -6.77
C GLY A 47 -0.85 6.58 -8.18
N ASP A 48 -0.27 5.42 -8.38
CA ASP A 48 -0.45 4.59 -9.57
C ASP A 48 -1.36 3.40 -9.29
N THR A 49 -1.86 2.78 -10.33
CA THR A 49 -2.63 1.54 -10.25
C THR A 49 -1.82 0.35 -10.74
N LEU A 50 -1.98 -0.78 -10.09
CA LEU A 50 -1.38 -2.05 -10.46
C LEU A 50 -2.43 -3.14 -10.37
N THR A 51 -2.51 -4.00 -11.37
CA THR A 51 -3.37 -5.18 -11.32
C THR A 51 -2.56 -6.46 -11.38
N LEU A 52 -2.81 -7.34 -10.39
CA LEU A 52 -2.28 -8.69 -10.31
C LEU A 52 -3.33 -9.69 -10.77
N ASP A 53 -3.01 -10.48 -11.78
CA ASP A 53 -3.81 -11.63 -12.16
C ASP A 53 -3.50 -12.79 -11.21
N ALA A 54 -4.28 -12.92 -10.16
CA ALA A 54 -4.23 -13.98 -9.16
C ALA A 54 -5.40 -14.95 -9.31
N THR A 55 -5.92 -15.16 -10.54
CA THR A 55 -7.00 -16.11 -10.85
C THR A 55 -6.61 -17.55 -10.55
N ASP A 56 -5.32 -17.88 -10.70
CA ASP A 56 -4.77 -19.17 -10.28
C ASP A 56 -4.72 -19.27 -8.75
N GLY A 57 -5.59 -20.11 -8.19
CA GLY A 57 -5.67 -20.31 -6.73
C GLY A 57 -4.51 -21.11 -6.13
N THR A 58 -3.62 -21.66 -6.95
CA THR A 58 -2.51 -22.52 -6.50
C THR A 58 -1.20 -21.78 -6.36
N ARG A 59 -1.00 -20.69 -7.11
CA ARG A 59 0.26 -19.96 -7.19
C ARG A 59 0.14 -18.53 -6.68
N TRP A 60 1.16 -18.08 -5.98
CA TRP A 60 1.32 -16.66 -5.66
C TRP A 60 1.77 -15.89 -6.88
N ARG A 61 1.18 -14.71 -7.07
CA ARG A 61 1.58 -13.73 -8.06
C ARG A 61 2.22 -12.55 -7.34
N PHE A 62 3.38 -12.14 -7.82
CA PHE A 62 4.24 -11.18 -7.16
C PHE A 62 4.26 -9.85 -7.91
N ALA A 63 4.43 -8.77 -7.17
CA ALA A 63 4.59 -7.43 -7.71
C ALA A 63 5.68 -6.65 -6.98
N SER A 64 6.33 -5.79 -7.72
CA SER A 64 7.16 -4.73 -7.17
C SER A 64 6.46 -3.39 -7.30
N LEU A 65 6.24 -2.73 -6.17
CA LEU A 65 5.69 -1.38 -6.11
C LEU A 65 6.75 -0.35 -6.53
N ALA A 66 8.01 -0.64 -6.20
CA ALA A 66 9.15 0.19 -6.60
C ALA A 66 9.32 0.24 -8.12
N LEU A 67 9.07 -0.88 -8.81
CA LEU A 67 9.14 -0.98 -10.27
C LEU A 67 7.79 -0.72 -10.95
N GLY A 68 6.69 -0.66 -10.19
CA GLY A 68 5.34 -0.47 -10.72
C GLY A 68 4.87 -1.59 -11.64
N ARG A 69 5.35 -2.84 -11.43
CA ARG A 69 5.03 -3.95 -12.33
C ARG A 69 4.90 -5.29 -11.63
N ARG A 70 4.28 -6.22 -12.32
CA ARG A 70 4.28 -7.64 -11.94
C ARG A 70 5.67 -8.22 -12.10
N LEU A 71 5.97 -9.22 -11.29
CA LEU A 71 7.24 -9.95 -11.32
C LEU A 71 7.00 -11.39 -11.75
N ASP A 72 7.83 -11.88 -12.65
CA ASP A 72 7.80 -13.24 -13.17
C ASP A 72 9.21 -13.87 -13.10
N GLY A 73 9.28 -15.18 -12.85
CA GLY A 73 10.53 -15.95 -12.89
C GLY A 73 11.57 -15.48 -11.87
N ALA A 74 12.78 -15.16 -12.33
CA ALA A 74 13.93 -14.81 -11.49
C ALA A 74 13.78 -13.46 -10.75
N ASP A 75 12.90 -12.58 -11.23
CA ASP A 75 12.67 -11.26 -10.62
C ASP A 75 11.94 -11.31 -9.28
N VAL A 76 11.40 -12.47 -8.90
CA VAL A 76 10.60 -12.66 -7.67
C VAL A 76 11.41 -12.37 -6.39
N ALA A 77 12.74 -12.30 -6.45
CA ALA A 77 13.56 -12.00 -5.27
C ALA A 77 13.34 -10.58 -4.68
N ARG A 78 12.67 -9.68 -5.40
CA ARG A 78 12.46 -8.26 -5.02
C ARG A 78 10.97 -7.87 -5.03
N TRP A 79 10.14 -8.70 -4.44
CA TRP A 79 8.72 -8.40 -4.35
C TRP A 79 8.40 -7.64 -3.07
N GLU A 80 7.42 -6.76 -3.12
CA GLU A 80 6.87 -6.10 -1.95
C GLU A 80 5.44 -6.56 -1.63
N LEU A 81 4.70 -7.03 -2.66
CA LEU A 81 3.33 -7.50 -2.50
C LEU A 81 3.12 -8.77 -3.32
N ALA A 82 2.37 -9.71 -2.76
CA ALA A 82 1.94 -10.90 -3.49
C ALA A 82 0.46 -11.20 -3.22
N ALA A 83 -0.20 -11.76 -4.24
CA ALA A 83 -1.60 -12.17 -4.16
C ALA A 83 -1.79 -13.60 -4.68
N ARG A 84 -2.76 -14.30 -4.07
CA ARG A 84 -3.26 -15.60 -4.50
C ARG A 84 -4.76 -15.64 -4.27
N ARG A 85 -5.54 -15.51 -5.34
CA ARG A 85 -6.96 -15.22 -5.24
C ARG A 85 -7.17 -13.95 -4.39
N TYR A 86 -8.06 -13.97 -3.42
CA TYR A 86 -8.35 -12.86 -2.51
C TYR A 86 -7.37 -12.72 -1.34
N ARG A 87 -6.37 -13.58 -1.26
CA ARG A 87 -5.36 -13.56 -0.20
C ARG A 87 -4.18 -12.71 -0.62
N ILE A 88 -3.76 -11.83 0.27
CA ILE A 88 -2.69 -10.87 0.02
C ILE A 88 -1.64 -11.00 1.12
N THR A 89 -0.38 -10.97 0.74
CA THR A 89 0.76 -10.95 1.65
C THR A 89 1.78 -9.90 1.19
N VAL A 90 2.68 -9.50 2.09
CA VAL A 90 3.70 -8.48 1.83
C VAL A 90 5.06 -8.93 2.31
N ASP A 91 6.12 -8.47 1.64
CA ASP A 91 7.49 -8.68 2.12
C ASP A 91 7.89 -7.57 3.09
N GLY A 92 7.47 -7.74 4.34
CA GLY A 92 7.65 -6.74 5.38
C GLY A 92 6.51 -6.75 6.39
N ALA A 93 6.06 -5.57 6.77
CA ALA A 93 4.96 -5.37 7.71
C ALA A 93 3.96 -4.36 7.17
N ILE A 94 2.68 -4.58 7.42
CA ILE A 94 1.61 -3.72 6.94
C ILE A 94 0.68 -3.32 8.09
N ALA A 95 0.20 -2.09 8.07
CA ALA A 95 -0.77 -1.56 9.01
C ALA A 95 -2.03 -1.11 8.29
N ASP A 96 -3.18 -1.40 8.87
CA ASP A 96 -4.47 -0.89 8.45
C ASP A 96 -4.64 0.54 9.00
N LEU A 97 -4.83 1.52 8.12
CA LEU A 97 -5.06 2.92 8.47
C LEU A 97 -6.55 3.26 8.53
N GLY A 98 -7.42 2.30 8.20
CA GLY A 98 -8.86 2.51 8.13
C GLY A 98 -9.31 3.17 6.83
N THR A 99 -10.58 3.62 6.82
CA THR A 99 -11.19 4.30 5.69
C THR A 99 -10.85 5.79 5.75
N VAL A 100 -9.70 6.13 5.21
CA VAL A 100 -9.19 7.51 5.13
C VAL A 100 -8.96 7.90 3.67
N PRO A 101 -8.98 9.19 3.31
CA PRO A 101 -8.64 9.61 1.94
C PRO A 101 -7.21 9.20 1.60
N PHE A 102 -7.04 8.53 0.47
CA PHE A 102 -5.74 8.01 0.03
C PHE A 102 -4.66 9.10 -0.06
N GLU A 103 -5.03 10.27 -0.54
CA GLU A 103 -4.15 11.41 -0.77
C GLU A 103 -3.50 11.91 0.53
N SER A 104 -4.28 11.91 1.60
CA SER A 104 -3.86 12.40 2.92
C SER A 104 -3.42 11.30 3.88
N ALA A 105 -3.50 10.03 3.47
CA ALA A 105 -3.13 8.90 4.32
C ALA A 105 -1.68 9.01 4.81
N ARG A 106 -1.48 8.82 6.12
CA ARG A 106 -0.19 8.84 6.81
C ARG A 106 -0.18 7.73 7.87
N ALA A 107 0.97 7.09 8.03
CA ALA A 107 1.16 6.17 9.15
C ALA A 107 1.52 6.97 10.39
N GLY A 108 0.59 7.08 11.32
CA GLY A 108 0.83 7.71 12.62
C GLY A 108 1.72 6.83 13.53
N PRO A 109 2.20 7.36 14.65
CA PRO A 109 3.05 6.62 15.59
C PRO A 109 2.32 5.43 16.24
N THR A 110 1.00 5.44 16.27
CA THR A 110 0.16 4.38 16.81
C THR A 110 -0.20 3.30 15.79
N ALA A 111 0.24 3.41 14.53
CA ALA A 111 -0.05 2.43 13.50
C ALA A 111 0.54 1.05 13.86
N ARG A 112 -0.33 0.04 13.92
CA ARG A 112 0.05 -1.34 14.27
C ARG A 112 0.48 -2.09 13.03
N PHE A 113 1.77 -2.22 12.83
CA PHE A 113 2.34 -2.99 11.74
C PHE A 113 2.35 -4.48 12.06
N VAL A 114 1.70 -5.27 11.21
CA VAL A 114 1.65 -6.73 11.28
C VAL A 114 2.58 -7.31 10.22
N LYS A 115 3.55 -8.12 10.65
CA LYS A 115 4.47 -8.81 9.73
C LYS A 115 3.77 -10.01 9.09
N SER A 116 4.03 -10.25 7.81
CA SER A 116 3.65 -11.52 7.19
C SER A 116 4.58 -12.63 7.70
N ARG A 117 4.00 -13.80 7.98
CA ARG A 117 4.75 -14.97 8.44
C ARG A 117 4.89 -15.98 7.29
N PRO A 118 6.02 -16.68 7.19
CA PRO A 118 6.17 -17.77 6.24
C PRO A 118 5.09 -18.84 6.45
N GLY A 119 4.50 -19.32 5.36
CA GLY A 119 3.44 -20.33 5.40
C GLY A 119 2.03 -19.84 5.70
N GLU A 120 1.83 -18.56 6.06
CA GLU A 120 0.49 -18.00 6.24
C GLU A 120 -0.25 -17.87 4.91
N LEU A 121 -1.57 -18.03 5.00
CA LEU A 121 -2.47 -17.91 3.86
C LEU A 121 -2.74 -16.46 3.43
N GLY A 122 -1.99 -15.49 3.95
CA GLY A 122 -2.11 -14.05 3.74
C GLY A 122 -1.79 -13.28 5.02
N ASN A 123 -1.57 -11.97 4.90
CA ASN A 123 -1.33 -11.11 6.06
C ASN A 123 -2.63 -10.82 6.81
N GLU A 124 -2.60 -10.89 8.12
CA GLU A 124 -3.79 -10.72 8.97
C GLU A 124 -4.39 -9.31 8.84
N ALA A 125 -3.57 -8.26 8.75
CA ALA A 125 -4.07 -6.89 8.57
C ALA A 125 -4.83 -6.70 7.24
N LEU A 126 -4.54 -7.55 6.24
CA LEU A 126 -5.19 -7.53 4.93
C LEU A 126 -6.34 -8.54 4.83
N ARG A 127 -6.72 -9.22 5.90
CA ARG A 127 -7.79 -10.22 5.86
C ARG A 127 -9.16 -9.61 5.56
N HIS A 128 -9.39 -8.39 6.02
CA HIS A 128 -10.68 -7.67 5.93
C HIS A 128 -10.65 -6.53 4.92
N TRP A 129 -9.96 -6.70 3.78
CA TRP A 129 -9.91 -5.67 2.74
C TRP A 129 -11.22 -5.55 1.95
N TYR A 130 -12.17 -6.49 2.14
CA TYR A 130 -13.42 -6.55 1.40
C TYR A 130 -14.62 -6.83 2.32
N ARG A 131 -15.79 -6.48 1.82
CA ARG A 131 -17.08 -6.96 2.30
C ARG A 131 -17.64 -7.95 1.31
N TYR A 132 -18.26 -9.02 1.80
CA TYR A 132 -19.04 -9.91 0.96
C TYR A 132 -20.47 -9.37 0.84
N SER A 133 -20.89 -9.06 -0.39
CA SER A 133 -22.27 -8.64 -0.67
C SER A 133 -23.18 -9.86 -0.81
N LEU A 134 -24.16 -9.99 0.08
CA LEU A 134 -25.15 -11.08 0.02
C LEU A 134 -26.09 -10.95 -1.16
N VAL A 135 -26.22 -9.75 -1.74
CA VAL A 135 -27.11 -9.48 -2.87
C VAL A 135 -26.44 -9.80 -4.20
N THR A 136 -25.21 -9.32 -4.38
CA THR A 136 -24.47 -9.52 -5.64
C THR A 136 -23.57 -10.75 -5.62
N HIS A 137 -23.36 -11.36 -4.46
CA HIS A 137 -22.40 -12.44 -4.21
C HIS A 137 -20.95 -12.08 -4.59
N LEU A 138 -20.62 -10.79 -4.55
CA LEU A 138 -19.31 -10.27 -4.89
C LEU A 138 -18.52 -9.85 -3.63
N LEU A 139 -17.20 -9.90 -3.75
CA LEU A 139 -16.27 -9.26 -2.81
C LEU A 139 -16.11 -7.80 -3.21
N GLU A 140 -16.57 -6.89 -2.37
CA GLU A 140 -16.49 -5.45 -2.60
C GLU A 140 -15.38 -4.86 -1.72
N PRO A 141 -14.37 -4.17 -2.29
CA PRO A 141 -13.38 -3.47 -1.48
C PRO A 141 -14.05 -2.51 -0.49
N ASP A 142 -13.58 -2.48 0.73
CA ASP A 142 -14.16 -1.63 1.78
C ASP A 142 -13.55 -0.22 1.85
N GLY A 143 -12.67 0.11 0.91
CA GLY A 143 -12.06 1.43 0.76
C GLY A 143 -10.95 1.75 1.76
N ARG A 144 -10.48 0.76 2.52
CA ARG A 144 -9.38 0.95 3.48
C ARG A 144 -8.06 1.28 2.80
N VAL A 145 -7.29 2.11 3.46
CA VAL A 145 -5.90 2.42 3.08
C VAL A 145 -4.97 1.71 4.05
N TYR A 146 -3.90 1.18 3.53
CA TYR A 146 -2.89 0.43 4.28
C TYR A 146 -1.53 1.11 4.15
N ALA A 147 -0.72 1.07 5.20
CA ALA A 147 0.68 1.45 5.18
C ALA A 147 1.54 0.19 5.16
N LEU A 148 2.33 0.00 4.12
CA LEU A 148 3.33 -1.06 4.00
C LEU A 148 4.71 -0.50 4.36
N ARG A 149 5.44 -1.23 5.19
CA ARG A 149 6.87 -1.05 5.41
C ARG A 149 7.58 -2.28 4.90
N THR A 150 8.39 -2.13 3.87
CA THR A 150 9.16 -3.23 3.27
C THR A 150 10.27 -3.68 4.21
N ARG A 151 10.87 -4.83 3.93
CA ARG A 151 12.06 -5.31 4.64
C ARG A 151 13.25 -4.38 4.44
N GLY A 152 13.34 -3.71 3.28
CA GLY A 152 14.37 -2.70 2.98
C GLY A 152 14.15 -1.35 3.65
N GLY A 153 13.02 -1.14 4.33
CA GLY A 153 12.69 0.10 5.03
C GLY A 153 11.82 1.08 4.23
N ASP A 154 11.60 0.83 2.95
CA ASP A 154 10.71 1.66 2.14
C ASP A 154 9.29 1.62 2.67
N GLN A 155 8.58 2.74 2.54
CA GLN A 155 7.21 2.85 2.98
C GLN A 155 6.29 3.19 1.80
N TRP A 156 5.17 2.48 1.74
CA TRP A 156 4.15 2.62 0.71
C TRP A 156 2.77 2.74 1.32
N LYS A 157 1.88 3.48 0.68
CA LYS A 157 0.45 3.43 0.96
C LYS A 157 -0.25 2.64 -0.16
N LEU A 158 -1.22 1.83 0.23
CA LEU A 158 -1.95 0.90 -0.64
C LEU A 158 -3.44 1.06 -0.41
N GLN A 159 -4.24 0.94 -1.47
CA GLN A 159 -5.68 0.85 -1.41
C GLN A 159 -6.16 -0.17 -2.44
N ILE A 160 -6.97 -1.13 -2.04
CA ILE A 160 -7.53 -2.11 -2.96
C ILE A 160 -8.77 -1.50 -3.61
N LEU A 161 -8.78 -1.47 -4.95
CA LEU A 161 -9.83 -0.87 -5.76
C LEU A 161 -10.79 -1.89 -6.34
N GLY A 162 -10.32 -3.12 -6.59
CA GLY A 162 -11.12 -4.15 -7.24
C GLY A 162 -10.49 -5.53 -7.13
N TYR A 163 -11.30 -6.54 -7.46
CA TYR A 163 -10.88 -7.95 -7.39
C TYR A 163 -11.26 -8.75 -8.63
N TYR A 164 -12.08 -8.19 -9.49
CA TYR A 164 -12.62 -8.91 -10.64
C TYR A 164 -11.94 -8.50 -11.93
N CYS A 165 -11.69 -9.49 -12.78
CA CYS A 165 -11.25 -9.31 -14.16
C CYS A 165 -12.45 -8.86 -15.02
N PRO A 166 -12.21 -8.39 -16.26
CA PRO A 166 -13.26 -8.20 -17.24
C PRO A 166 -14.16 -9.45 -17.34
N GLY A 167 -15.47 -9.27 -17.38
CA GLY A 167 -16.44 -10.37 -17.39
C GLY A 167 -16.72 -10.97 -16.00
N LEU A 168 -16.33 -10.29 -14.90
CA LEU A 168 -16.61 -10.69 -13.52
C LEU A 168 -15.90 -11.97 -13.05
N SER A 169 -14.88 -12.44 -13.76
CA SER A 169 -14.03 -13.52 -13.26
C SER A 169 -13.25 -13.08 -12.03
N PRO A 170 -13.31 -13.80 -10.89
CA PRO A 170 -12.64 -13.41 -9.67
C PRO A 170 -11.12 -13.66 -9.74
N GLY A 171 -10.30 -12.74 -9.21
CA GLY A 171 -8.87 -12.93 -9.06
C GLY A 171 -7.98 -11.84 -9.65
N CYS A 172 -8.51 -10.82 -10.34
CA CYS A 172 -7.73 -9.67 -10.78
C CYS A 172 -7.70 -8.62 -9.67
N LEU A 173 -6.72 -8.71 -8.79
CA LEU A 173 -6.55 -7.75 -7.70
C LEU A 173 -5.98 -6.45 -8.25
N THR A 174 -6.82 -5.41 -8.29
CA THR A 174 -6.42 -4.05 -8.66
C THR A 174 -6.20 -3.22 -7.41
N LEU A 175 -5.04 -2.62 -7.31
CA LEU A 175 -4.70 -1.75 -6.19
C LEU A 175 -4.13 -0.41 -6.68
N ARG A 176 -4.35 0.62 -5.88
CA ARG A 176 -3.72 1.92 -5.98
C ARG A 176 -2.59 1.97 -4.97
N TYR A 177 -1.44 2.52 -5.35
CA TYR A 177 -0.28 2.60 -4.47
C TYR A 177 0.53 3.88 -4.72
N ALA A 178 1.20 4.36 -3.68
CA ALA A 178 2.15 5.46 -3.76
C ALA A 178 3.17 5.33 -2.62
N PRO A 179 4.35 5.97 -2.73
CA PRO A 179 5.24 6.11 -1.59
C PRO A 179 4.52 6.81 -0.43
N LEU A 180 4.73 6.29 0.76
CA LEU A 180 4.31 6.95 1.98
C LEU A 180 5.48 7.79 2.46
N THR A 181 5.39 9.13 2.27
CA THR A 181 6.41 10.03 2.83
C THR A 181 6.38 9.88 4.35
N ALA A 182 7.50 9.42 4.93
CA ALA A 182 7.70 9.56 6.34
C ALA A 182 7.53 11.04 6.70
N HIS A 183 6.79 11.35 7.78
CA HIS A 183 6.94 12.66 8.38
C HIS A 183 8.45 12.85 8.58
N ALA A 184 9.03 13.87 7.96
CA ALA A 184 10.28 14.39 8.42
C ALA A 184 10.05 14.73 9.90
N GLN A 185 10.41 13.80 10.78
CA GLN A 185 10.61 14.13 12.18
C GLN A 185 11.63 15.23 12.12
N GLY A 186 11.20 16.44 12.55
CA GLY A 186 12.05 17.59 12.58
C GLY A 186 13.39 17.19 13.18
N SER A 187 14.38 17.06 12.33
CA SER A 187 15.77 17.08 12.73
C SER A 187 16.00 18.50 13.22
N SER A 188 15.63 18.72 14.48
CA SER A 188 16.20 19.80 15.27
C SER A 188 17.65 19.39 15.52
N ALA A 189 18.45 19.47 14.47
CA ALA A 189 19.87 19.60 14.60
C ALA A 189 20.08 21.01 15.18
N ALA A 190 20.02 21.09 16.51
CA ALA A 190 20.69 22.16 17.22
C ALA A 190 22.18 22.02 16.89
N GLY A 191 22.61 22.73 15.86
CA GLY A 191 24.01 22.92 15.58
C GLY A 191 24.64 23.56 16.82
N PRO A 192 25.85 23.13 17.24
CA PRO A 192 26.54 23.81 18.30
C PRO A 192 26.81 25.25 17.84
N GLN A 193 26.21 26.18 18.56
CA GLN A 193 26.47 27.62 18.44
C GLN A 193 27.92 27.82 18.83
N MET A 194 28.79 27.97 17.84
CA MET A 194 30.15 28.43 18.07
C MET A 194 30.08 29.93 18.43
N ASP A 195 30.20 30.18 19.70
CA ASP A 195 30.39 31.50 20.24
C ASP A 195 31.80 31.96 19.80
N GLY A 196 31.82 32.88 18.85
CA GLY A 196 33.03 33.42 18.27
C GLY A 196 33.62 34.55 19.14
N THR A 197 34.45 34.23 20.12
CA THR A 197 35.31 35.20 20.74
C THR A 197 36.68 35.11 20.08
N VAL A 198 36.94 36.05 19.17
CA VAL A 198 38.24 36.28 18.55
C VAL A 198 39.11 37.02 19.55
N ALA A 199 40.07 36.35 20.14
CA ALA A 199 41.21 36.98 20.77
C ALA A 199 42.41 36.83 19.83
N SER A 200 42.82 37.95 19.26
CA SER A 200 44.02 38.07 18.46
C SER A 200 45.23 38.10 19.40
N GLU A 201 46.12 37.14 19.24
CA GLU A 201 47.44 37.17 19.87
C GLU A 201 48.51 36.91 18.80
N PRO A 202 49.51 37.76 18.64
CA PRO A 202 50.55 37.67 17.60
C PRO A 202 51.62 36.66 18.00
N HIS A 203 51.70 35.58 17.22
CA HIS A 203 52.69 34.55 17.44
C HIS A 203 54.04 34.98 16.78
N GLN A 204 55.04 35.22 17.64
CA GLN A 204 56.42 35.41 17.27
C GLN A 204 57.02 34.13 16.69
N LEU A 205 57.76 34.31 15.59
CA LEU A 205 58.63 33.33 14.98
C LEU A 205 59.83 32.98 15.86
N PRO A 206 60.15 31.71 16.03
CA PRO A 206 61.46 31.36 16.58
C PRO A 206 62.51 31.29 15.47
N HIS A 207 63.63 31.90 15.77
CA HIS A 207 64.88 31.89 15.04
C HIS A 207 65.42 30.48 14.82
N ASP A 208 65.91 30.28 13.60
CA ASP A 208 66.77 29.18 13.22
C ASP A 208 68.25 29.53 13.62
N PRO A 209 68.99 28.66 14.26
CA PRO A 209 70.42 28.70 14.23
C PRO A 209 70.96 27.58 13.35
N SER A 210 71.46 28.04 12.24
CA SER A 210 72.40 27.36 11.38
C SER A 210 73.65 26.86 12.15
N GLY A 211 74.22 25.81 11.64
CA GLY A 211 75.60 25.47 11.96
C GLY A 211 75.96 24.04 11.65
N SER A 212 76.40 23.79 10.43
CA SER A 212 77.75 23.47 10.14
C SER A 212 78.28 22.08 10.58
N ASP A 213 78.91 21.49 9.61
CA ASP A 213 80.01 20.54 9.57
C ASP A 213 79.75 19.01 9.67
N ARG A 214 79.96 18.41 8.61
CA ARG A 214 80.90 17.49 7.93
C ARG A 214 80.24 16.41 7.11
#